data_96f26f2eb725f9767ec827ba1f9c700e
#
_entry.id   96f26f2eb725f9767ec827ba1f9c700e
#
_cell.length_a   1.000
_cell.length_b   1.000
_cell.length_c   1.000
_cell.angle_alpha   90.00
_cell.angle_beta   90.00
_cell.angle_gamma   90.00
#
_symmetry.space_group_name_H-M   'P 1'
#
loop_
_entity.id
_entity.type
_entity.pdbx_description
1 polymer ?
#
loop_
_entity_poly.entity_id
_entity_poly.type
_entity_poly.pdbx_seq_one_letter_code
_entity_poly.pdbx_strand_id
1 'polypeptide(L)'
;MSEAYRSVFRSDLFAGQVVIVTGGGSGIGRCTAHELAHLGATVVLVGRKLEKLQTVQAEIAALGGLVSIHACDIRDEPCVKDMVAQAIGRHGRIDGLVNNAGGQYPQPLADITLKGWEAVVRTNLTGGFLVAREAYTQWMQANGGAIVNIIADMWMGMPGMAHSGAARAGMLSFTETAACEWAQAGVRVNAVAPGYIASSGFDTYDAAMQTKFRTLMGAVPMQRYGTEAEVSASIVYLLSPAAAYITGSYVRVDGGVPNARPSWKLAPHNRSKPYEGFPLARMPQCLQDG
;
A
#
# COMPACT_ATOMS: atom_id res chain seq x y z
N MET A 1 -24.87 -11.23 4.53
CA MET A 1 -24.47 -10.09 5.39
C MET A 1 -22.98 -9.91 5.22
N SER A 2 -22.51 -8.69 4.89
CA SER A 2 -21.07 -8.43 4.82
C SER A 2 -20.50 -8.48 6.24
N GLU A 3 -19.47 -9.30 6.46
CA GLU A 3 -18.81 -9.36 7.76
C GLU A 3 -17.92 -8.11 7.94
N ALA A 4 -17.94 -7.53 9.14
CA ALA A 4 -17.07 -6.41 9.50
C ALA A 4 -15.59 -6.85 9.54
N TYR A 5 -14.69 -5.89 9.30
CA TYR A 5 -13.25 -6.13 9.43
C TYR A 5 -12.92 -6.58 10.87
N ARG A 6 -12.02 -7.55 11.01
CA ARG A 6 -11.55 -8.08 12.30
C ARG A 6 -10.17 -7.53 12.60
N SER A 7 -10.08 -6.26 13.01
CA SER A 7 -8.82 -5.64 13.38
C SER A 7 -8.34 -6.06 14.77
N VAL A 8 -7.02 -6.07 14.96
CA VAL A 8 -6.37 -6.26 16.27
C VAL A 8 -6.23 -4.94 17.03
N PHE A 9 -6.61 -3.82 16.43
CA PHE A 9 -6.59 -2.49 17.05
C PHE A 9 -7.97 -2.14 17.61
N ARG A 10 -8.00 -1.19 18.56
CA ARG A 10 -9.26 -0.68 19.10
C ARG A 10 -10.08 0.05 18.03
N SER A 11 -11.40 -0.11 18.04
CA SER A 11 -12.31 0.33 16.97
C SER A 11 -12.42 1.86 16.80
N ASP A 12 -11.96 2.65 17.76
CA ASP A 12 -12.00 4.12 17.74
C ASP A 12 -10.63 4.77 17.50
N LEU A 13 -9.62 3.98 17.09
CA LEU A 13 -8.23 4.42 17.00
C LEU A 13 -8.04 5.65 16.10
N PHE A 14 -8.83 5.77 15.03
CA PHE A 14 -8.79 6.89 14.08
C PHE A 14 -10.07 7.73 14.08
N ALA A 15 -10.86 7.68 15.17
CA ALA A 15 -12.08 8.46 15.26
C ALA A 15 -11.83 9.96 15.01
N GLY A 16 -12.58 10.56 14.08
CA GLY A 16 -12.46 11.97 13.70
C GLY A 16 -11.24 12.31 12.83
N GLN A 17 -10.43 11.33 12.40
CA GLN A 17 -9.32 11.53 11.49
C GLN A 17 -9.74 11.30 10.03
N VAL A 18 -9.06 11.97 9.10
CA VAL A 18 -9.23 11.83 7.65
C VAL A 18 -7.97 11.24 7.04
N VAL A 19 -8.09 10.12 6.35
CA VAL A 19 -6.95 9.41 5.76
C VAL A 19 -7.17 9.21 4.25
N ILE A 20 -6.23 9.73 3.44
CA ILE A 20 -6.20 9.48 2.01
C ILE A 20 -5.54 8.13 1.74
N VAL A 21 -6.17 7.30 0.90
CA VAL A 21 -5.63 6.03 0.44
C VAL A 21 -5.58 6.00 -1.08
N THR A 22 -4.39 6.14 -1.67
CA THR A 22 -4.21 6.02 -3.11
C THR A 22 -4.21 4.55 -3.54
N GLY A 23 -4.78 4.25 -4.72
CA GLY A 23 -4.98 2.87 -5.14
C GLY A 23 -6.01 2.12 -4.28
N GLY A 24 -6.94 2.85 -3.63
CA GLY A 24 -7.92 2.30 -2.69
C GLY A 24 -9.00 1.40 -3.30
N GLY A 25 -9.04 1.23 -4.63
CA GLY A 25 -10.05 0.43 -5.31
C GLY A 25 -9.76 -1.09 -5.39
N SER A 26 -8.62 -1.59 -4.91
CA SER A 26 -8.28 -3.03 -4.96
C SER A 26 -7.11 -3.36 -4.03
N GLY A 27 -6.89 -4.65 -3.80
CA GLY A 27 -5.69 -5.17 -3.14
C GLY A 27 -5.45 -4.59 -1.75
N ILE A 28 -4.19 -4.35 -1.44
CA ILE A 28 -3.74 -3.78 -0.16
C ILE A 28 -4.46 -2.45 0.15
N GLY A 29 -4.63 -1.56 -0.87
CA GLY A 29 -5.30 -0.28 -0.67
C GLY A 29 -6.77 -0.41 -0.27
N ARG A 30 -7.52 -1.34 -0.90
CA ARG A 30 -8.90 -1.65 -0.51
C ARG A 30 -8.96 -2.21 0.91
N CYS A 31 -8.11 -3.18 1.23
CA CYS A 31 -8.04 -3.78 2.56
C CYS A 31 -7.74 -2.73 3.64
N THR A 32 -6.73 -1.88 3.42
CA THR A 32 -6.35 -0.79 4.34
C THR A 32 -7.47 0.24 4.51
N ALA A 33 -8.19 0.56 3.43
CA ALA A 33 -9.34 1.46 3.50
C ALA A 33 -10.45 0.91 4.39
N HIS A 34 -10.75 -0.39 4.26
CA HIS A 34 -11.73 -1.07 5.13
C HIS A 34 -11.29 -1.08 6.60
N GLU A 35 -10.02 -1.38 6.87
CA GLU A 35 -9.51 -1.38 8.25
C GLU A 35 -9.57 0.03 8.86
N LEU A 36 -9.09 1.06 8.17
CA LEU A 36 -9.14 2.44 8.64
C LEU A 36 -10.58 2.91 8.90
N ALA A 37 -11.52 2.59 8.01
CA ALA A 37 -12.93 2.93 8.21
C ALA A 37 -13.53 2.18 9.41
N HIS A 38 -13.21 0.90 9.59
CA HIS A 38 -13.60 0.11 10.76
C HIS A 38 -13.05 0.71 12.07
N LEU A 39 -11.87 1.34 12.02
CA LEU A 39 -11.24 2.01 13.16
C LEU A 39 -11.68 3.47 13.35
N GLY A 40 -12.72 3.91 12.64
CA GLY A 40 -13.37 5.22 12.82
C GLY A 40 -12.83 6.35 11.96
N ALA A 41 -11.90 6.09 11.02
CA ALA A 41 -11.46 7.11 10.08
C ALA A 41 -12.51 7.45 9.03
N THR A 42 -12.53 8.71 8.59
CA THR A 42 -13.08 9.07 7.29
C THR A 42 -12.04 8.78 6.22
N VAL A 43 -12.34 7.86 5.30
CA VAL A 43 -11.40 7.43 4.26
C VAL A 43 -11.66 8.15 2.95
N VAL A 44 -10.60 8.70 2.36
CA VAL A 44 -10.64 9.30 1.02
C VAL A 44 -9.96 8.35 0.03
N LEU A 45 -10.77 7.63 -0.76
CA LEU A 45 -10.28 6.69 -1.76
C LEU A 45 -9.86 7.42 -3.03
N VAL A 46 -8.64 7.20 -3.48
CA VAL A 46 -8.11 7.81 -4.70
C VAL A 46 -7.67 6.71 -5.69
N GLY A 47 -8.05 6.88 -6.96
CA GLY A 47 -7.65 5.96 -8.02
C GLY A 47 -8.20 6.35 -9.37
N ARG A 48 -7.69 5.73 -10.45
CA ARG A 48 -8.07 6.07 -11.83
C ARG A 48 -9.43 5.52 -12.28
N LYS A 49 -9.83 4.37 -11.74
CA LYS A 49 -11.03 3.64 -12.14
C LYS A 49 -12.17 3.92 -11.18
N LEU A 50 -13.07 4.82 -11.58
CA LEU A 50 -14.18 5.27 -10.74
C LEU A 50 -15.07 4.10 -10.28
N GLU A 51 -15.35 3.15 -11.16
CA GLU A 51 -16.18 1.98 -10.87
C GLU A 51 -15.63 1.12 -9.72
N LYS A 52 -14.28 0.98 -9.64
CA LYS A 52 -13.64 0.26 -8.53
C LYS A 52 -13.74 1.03 -7.22
N LEU A 53 -13.61 2.35 -7.26
CA LEU A 53 -13.75 3.19 -6.08
C LEU A 53 -15.18 3.18 -5.55
N GLN A 54 -16.17 3.23 -6.46
CA GLN A 54 -17.60 3.14 -6.10
C GLN A 54 -17.94 1.79 -5.45
N THR A 55 -17.37 0.70 -5.94
CA THR A 55 -17.53 -0.62 -5.33
C THR A 55 -17.04 -0.62 -3.88
N VAL A 56 -15.82 -0.14 -3.64
CA VAL A 56 -15.24 -0.11 -2.28
C VAL A 56 -15.97 0.90 -1.39
N GLN A 57 -16.41 2.03 -1.95
CA GLN A 57 -17.25 3.00 -1.25
C GLN A 57 -18.55 2.35 -0.75
N ALA A 58 -19.24 1.62 -1.62
CA ALA A 58 -20.48 0.92 -1.25
C ALA A 58 -20.23 -0.14 -0.16
N GLU A 59 -19.13 -0.89 -0.25
CA GLU A 59 -18.73 -1.89 0.76
C GLU A 59 -18.51 -1.25 2.13
N ILE A 60 -17.74 -0.15 2.20
CA ILE A 60 -17.45 0.56 3.45
C ILE A 60 -18.73 1.21 4.01
N ALA A 61 -19.52 1.87 3.17
CA ALA A 61 -20.77 2.51 3.58
C ALA A 61 -21.79 1.49 4.12
N ALA A 62 -21.88 0.30 3.52
CA ALA A 62 -22.76 -0.78 4.00
C ALA A 62 -22.38 -1.28 5.40
N LEU A 63 -21.16 -1.04 5.85
CA LEU A 63 -20.67 -1.35 7.20
C LEU A 63 -20.72 -0.13 8.15
N GLY A 64 -21.32 0.99 7.71
CA GLY A 64 -21.43 2.23 8.49
C GLY A 64 -20.16 3.09 8.50
N GLY A 65 -19.15 2.77 7.70
CA GLY A 65 -17.92 3.55 7.61
C GLY A 65 -18.08 4.84 6.80
N LEU A 66 -17.27 5.85 7.13
CA LEU A 66 -17.25 7.14 6.43
C LEU A 66 -16.23 7.09 5.29
N VAL A 67 -16.69 7.38 4.06
CA VAL A 67 -15.84 7.26 2.87
C VAL A 67 -16.24 8.25 1.78
N SER A 68 -15.23 8.81 1.11
CA SER A 68 -15.39 9.58 -0.12
C SER A 68 -14.46 9.07 -1.22
N ILE A 69 -14.74 9.39 -2.48
CA ILE A 69 -13.96 8.90 -3.62
C ILE A 69 -13.52 10.07 -4.51
N HIS A 70 -12.31 9.96 -5.06
CA HIS A 70 -11.77 10.88 -6.06
C HIS A 70 -11.14 10.09 -7.20
N ALA A 71 -11.71 10.22 -8.40
CA ALA A 71 -11.08 9.69 -9.62
C ALA A 71 -9.90 10.59 -10.00
N CYS A 72 -8.68 10.10 -9.78
CA CYS A 72 -7.45 10.87 -10.05
C CYS A 72 -6.34 9.94 -10.54
N ASP A 73 -5.64 10.36 -11.59
CA ASP A 73 -4.36 9.77 -11.96
C ASP A 73 -3.25 10.50 -11.19
N ILE A 74 -2.61 9.81 -10.24
CA ILE A 74 -1.56 10.41 -9.41
C ILE A 74 -0.33 10.88 -10.21
N ARG A 75 -0.23 10.56 -11.51
CA ARG A 75 0.83 11.03 -12.41
C ARG A 75 0.54 12.41 -13.01
N ASP A 76 -0.67 12.91 -12.81
CA ASP A 76 -1.15 14.21 -13.27
C ASP A 76 -1.13 15.20 -12.09
N GLU A 77 -0.14 16.09 -12.09
CA GLU A 77 0.08 17.03 -10.99
C GLU A 77 -1.11 17.97 -10.75
N PRO A 78 -1.74 18.60 -11.75
CA PRO A 78 -2.95 19.38 -11.57
C PRO A 78 -4.08 18.57 -10.91
N CYS A 79 -4.32 17.34 -11.38
CA CYS A 79 -5.33 16.46 -10.80
C CYS A 79 -5.05 16.14 -9.33
N VAL A 80 -3.80 15.87 -8.97
CA VAL A 80 -3.39 15.61 -7.58
C VAL A 80 -3.61 16.82 -6.70
N LYS A 81 -3.23 18.01 -7.18
CA LYS A 81 -3.42 19.27 -6.45
C LYS A 81 -4.90 19.53 -6.15
N ASP A 82 -5.73 19.38 -7.16
CA ASP A 82 -7.19 19.59 -7.04
C ASP A 82 -7.83 18.54 -6.13
N MET A 83 -7.42 17.28 -6.22
CA MET A 83 -7.91 16.19 -5.38
C MET A 83 -7.63 16.45 -3.90
N VAL A 84 -6.42 16.89 -3.55
CA VAL A 84 -6.05 17.21 -2.16
C VAL A 84 -6.86 18.44 -1.67
N ALA A 85 -6.98 19.48 -2.48
CA ALA A 85 -7.79 20.67 -2.15
C ALA A 85 -9.28 20.31 -1.90
N GLN A 86 -9.85 19.45 -2.76
CA GLN A 86 -11.24 19.00 -2.60
C GLN A 86 -11.42 18.13 -1.34
N ALA A 87 -10.44 17.26 -1.01
CA ALA A 87 -10.48 16.46 0.21
C ALA A 87 -10.48 17.35 1.46
N ILE A 88 -9.62 18.39 1.47
CA ILE A 88 -9.57 19.39 2.56
C ILE A 88 -10.89 20.18 2.61
N GLY A 89 -11.37 20.69 1.49
CA GLY A 89 -12.62 21.46 1.43
C GLY A 89 -13.84 20.67 1.91
N ARG A 90 -13.87 19.36 1.67
CA ARG A 90 -14.97 18.47 2.06
C ARG A 90 -14.90 18.03 3.53
N HIS A 91 -13.71 17.72 4.03
CA HIS A 91 -13.52 17.07 5.33
C HIS A 91 -12.86 17.98 6.37
N GLY A 92 -12.34 19.15 5.98
CA GLY A 92 -11.72 20.13 6.85
C GLY A 92 -10.32 19.75 7.35
N ARG A 93 -9.79 18.55 7.00
CA ARG A 93 -8.51 18.07 7.48
C ARG A 93 -7.95 16.90 6.67
N ILE A 94 -6.65 16.63 6.81
CA ILE A 94 -5.98 15.41 6.36
C ILE A 94 -4.97 15.00 7.44
N ASP A 95 -5.20 13.89 8.14
CA ASP A 95 -4.34 13.41 9.22
C ASP A 95 -3.36 12.33 8.77
N GLY A 96 -3.75 11.59 7.73
CA GLY A 96 -2.96 10.51 7.21
C GLY A 96 -2.98 10.39 5.69
N LEU A 97 -1.89 9.85 5.15
CA LEU A 97 -1.77 9.49 3.73
C LEU A 97 -1.16 8.10 3.60
N VAL A 98 -1.83 7.23 2.83
CA VAL A 98 -1.30 5.95 2.37
C VAL A 98 -1.01 6.04 0.87
N ASN A 99 0.26 6.21 0.52
CA ASN A 99 0.75 6.17 -0.85
C ASN A 99 0.89 4.71 -1.30
N ASN A 100 -0.24 4.10 -1.69
CA ASN A 100 -0.30 2.70 -2.09
C ASN A 100 -0.46 2.52 -3.61
N ALA A 101 -0.96 3.51 -4.34
CA ALA A 101 -1.11 3.40 -5.79
C ALA A 101 0.21 3.03 -6.45
N GLY A 102 0.20 1.96 -7.23
CA GLY A 102 1.38 1.45 -7.90
C GLY A 102 1.01 0.49 -9.03
N GLY A 103 2.03 0.04 -9.75
CA GLY A 103 1.89 -0.95 -10.81
C GLY A 103 3.24 -1.31 -11.38
N GLN A 104 3.32 -2.52 -11.92
CA GLN A 104 4.53 -3.07 -12.52
C GLN A 104 4.15 -4.17 -13.51
N TYR A 105 5.10 -4.58 -14.34
CA TYR A 105 4.97 -5.73 -15.22
C TYR A 105 6.33 -6.42 -15.34
N PRO A 106 6.36 -7.74 -15.53
CA PRO A 106 7.62 -8.47 -15.69
C PRO A 106 8.21 -8.22 -17.08
N GLN A 107 9.50 -7.87 -17.12
CA GLN A 107 10.28 -7.71 -18.36
C GLN A 107 11.77 -7.86 -18.05
N PRO A 108 12.55 -8.62 -18.83
CA PRO A 108 14.00 -8.62 -18.74
C PRO A 108 14.56 -7.21 -18.89
N LEU A 109 15.61 -6.87 -18.12
CA LEU A 109 16.14 -5.50 -18.06
C LEU A 109 16.50 -4.93 -19.44
N ALA A 110 17.13 -5.76 -20.31
CA ALA A 110 17.51 -5.35 -21.66
C ALA A 110 16.33 -5.01 -22.58
N ASP A 111 15.15 -5.54 -22.29
CA ASP A 111 13.95 -5.41 -23.11
C ASP A 111 12.98 -4.32 -22.59
N ILE A 112 13.31 -3.69 -21.46
CA ILE A 112 12.49 -2.59 -20.93
C ILE A 112 12.66 -1.38 -21.83
N THR A 113 11.58 -0.97 -22.49
CA THR A 113 11.59 0.26 -23.29
C THR A 113 11.60 1.50 -22.40
N LEU A 114 12.12 2.65 -22.90
CA LEU A 114 12.06 3.91 -22.15
C LEU A 114 10.63 4.26 -21.72
N LYS A 115 9.65 4.11 -22.62
CA LYS A 115 8.22 4.33 -22.30
C LYS A 115 7.73 3.44 -21.17
N GLY A 116 8.13 2.17 -21.15
CA GLY A 116 7.78 1.22 -20.09
C GLY A 116 8.45 1.57 -18.76
N TRP A 117 9.73 1.93 -18.80
CA TRP A 117 10.47 2.44 -17.65
C TRP A 117 9.79 3.64 -17.02
N GLU A 118 9.54 4.68 -17.83
CA GLU A 118 8.89 5.92 -17.38
C GLU A 118 7.48 5.67 -16.83
N ALA A 119 6.69 4.80 -17.42
CA ALA A 119 5.34 4.49 -16.95
C ALA A 119 5.34 3.95 -15.52
N VAL A 120 6.30 3.06 -15.20
CA VAL A 120 6.43 2.48 -13.85
C VAL A 120 7.03 3.49 -12.87
N VAL A 121 8.08 4.21 -13.25
CA VAL A 121 8.72 5.23 -12.39
C VAL A 121 7.73 6.37 -12.08
N ARG A 122 7.00 6.85 -13.10
CA ARG A 122 5.97 7.89 -12.90
C ARG A 122 4.86 7.46 -11.95
N THR A 123 4.48 6.18 -11.96
CA THR A 123 3.43 5.69 -11.07
C THR A 123 3.96 5.42 -9.67
N ASN A 124 5.09 4.69 -9.55
CA ASN A 124 5.56 4.16 -8.26
C ASN A 124 6.46 5.12 -7.48
N LEU A 125 6.96 6.18 -8.11
CA LEU A 125 7.82 7.19 -7.49
C LEU A 125 7.24 8.59 -7.65
N THR A 126 7.16 9.11 -8.89
CA THR A 126 6.74 10.49 -9.12
C THR A 126 5.33 10.77 -8.59
N GLY A 127 4.38 9.86 -8.84
CA GLY A 127 3.00 10.03 -8.37
C GLY A 127 2.89 10.01 -6.84
N GLY A 128 3.63 9.13 -6.17
CA GLY A 128 3.68 9.11 -4.70
C GLY A 128 4.29 10.40 -4.13
N PHE A 129 5.36 10.91 -4.75
CA PHE A 129 5.94 12.20 -4.42
C PHE A 129 4.93 13.35 -4.57
N LEU A 130 4.21 13.42 -5.69
CA LEU A 130 3.22 14.47 -5.95
C LEU A 130 2.12 14.48 -4.88
N VAL A 131 1.55 13.30 -4.56
CA VAL A 131 0.48 13.22 -3.55
C VAL A 131 1.02 13.59 -2.16
N ALA A 132 2.20 13.11 -1.78
CA ALA A 132 2.81 13.44 -0.49
C ALA A 132 3.12 14.94 -0.37
N ARG A 133 3.69 15.55 -1.43
CA ARG A 133 4.00 16.98 -1.46
C ARG A 133 2.73 17.82 -1.32
N GLU A 134 1.66 17.51 -2.07
CA GLU A 134 0.41 18.27 -2.00
C GLU A 134 -0.29 18.10 -0.64
N ALA A 135 -0.30 16.90 -0.06
CA ALA A 135 -0.83 16.69 1.29
C ALA A 135 -0.04 17.48 2.34
N TYR A 136 1.29 17.53 2.19
CA TYR A 136 2.16 18.32 3.07
C TYR A 136 1.91 19.81 2.92
N THR A 137 2.06 20.36 1.72
CA THR A 137 2.03 21.81 1.49
C THR A 137 0.65 22.43 1.71
N GLN A 138 -0.43 21.71 1.40
CA GLN A 138 -1.77 22.23 1.55
C GLN A 138 -2.35 22.05 2.97
N TRP A 139 -1.81 21.10 3.76
CA TRP A 139 -2.37 20.81 5.10
C TRP A 139 -1.34 20.44 6.16
N MET A 140 -0.54 19.37 5.95
CA MET A 140 0.23 18.77 7.03
C MET A 140 1.37 19.68 7.53
N GLN A 141 1.87 20.59 6.72
CA GLN A 141 2.88 21.56 7.12
C GLN A 141 2.45 22.41 8.33
N ALA A 142 1.18 22.76 8.41
CA ALA A 142 0.64 23.57 9.50
C ALA A 142 0.00 22.72 10.62
N ASN A 143 -0.37 21.46 10.36
CA ASN A 143 -1.24 20.69 11.25
C ASN A 143 -0.63 19.36 11.70
N GLY A 144 0.54 18.98 11.18
CA GLY A 144 1.11 17.65 11.42
C GLY A 144 0.41 16.55 10.62
N GLY A 145 0.81 15.30 10.83
CA GLY A 145 0.21 14.13 10.18
C GLY A 145 1.13 12.94 10.08
N ALA A 146 0.67 11.88 9.39
CA ALA A 146 1.46 10.69 9.15
C ALA A 146 1.31 10.19 7.70
N ILE A 147 2.43 9.86 7.07
CA ILE A 147 2.48 9.34 5.70
C ILE A 147 3.10 7.94 5.73
N VAL A 148 2.46 6.99 5.06
CA VAL A 148 2.98 5.65 4.83
C VAL A 148 3.10 5.40 3.32
N ASN A 149 4.32 5.19 2.86
CA ASN A 149 4.62 4.87 1.47
C ASN A 149 4.72 3.35 1.29
N ILE A 150 4.01 2.79 0.32
CA ILE A 150 4.18 1.39 -0.04
C ILE A 150 5.34 1.28 -1.01
N ILE A 151 6.35 0.56 -0.58
CA ILE A 151 7.49 0.15 -1.41
C ILE A 151 7.37 -1.33 -1.79
N ALA A 152 8.46 -2.06 -1.93
CA ALA A 152 8.44 -3.51 -2.19
C ALA A 152 9.68 -4.16 -1.58
N ASP A 153 9.69 -5.49 -1.55
CA ASP A 153 10.93 -6.25 -1.37
C ASP A 153 11.85 -6.01 -2.58
N MET A 154 12.81 -5.11 -2.42
CA MET A 154 13.76 -4.70 -3.47
C MET A 154 15.21 -4.95 -3.09
N TRP A 155 15.46 -5.41 -1.87
CA TRP A 155 16.79 -5.74 -1.41
C TRP A 155 17.31 -6.96 -2.17
N MET A 156 18.53 -6.90 -2.63
CA MET A 156 19.17 -7.84 -3.55
C MET A 156 18.69 -7.72 -5.01
N GLY A 157 18.03 -6.61 -5.34
CA GLY A 157 17.52 -6.33 -6.68
C GLY A 157 16.17 -6.96 -6.98
N MET A 158 15.58 -6.57 -8.11
CA MET A 158 14.31 -7.12 -8.61
C MET A 158 14.49 -7.64 -10.05
N PRO A 159 15.12 -8.80 -10.26
CA PRO A 159 15.27 -9.38 -11.59
C PRO A 159 13.91 -9.55 -12.29
N GLY A 160 13.83 -9.09 -13.54
CA GLY A 160 12.58 -9.06 -14.30
C GLY A 160 11.64 -7.90 -13.98
N MET A 161 11.99 -7.02 -13.03
CA MET A 161 11.19 -5.84 -12.64
C MET A 161 12.08 -4.65 -12.26
N ALA A 162 13.18 -4.42 -12.99
CA ALA A 162 14.19 -3.42 -12.64
C ALA A 162 13.63 -1.99 -12.49
N HIS A 163 12.67 -1.59 -13.34
CA HIS A 163 12.00 -0.30 -13.25
C HIS A 163 11.21 -0.13 -11.93
N SER A 164 10.57 -1.21 -11.45
CA SER A 164 9.88 -1.19 -10.16
C SER A 164 10.88 -1.13 -9.01
N GLY A 165 11.94 -1.94 -9.04
CA GLY A 165 13.00 -1.91 -8.02
C GLY A 165 13.62 -0.52 -7.87
N ALA A 166 13.98 0.12 -8.99
CA ALA A 166 14.53 1.47 -8.99
C ALA A 166 13.54 2.50 -8.41
N ALA A 167 12.26 2.44 -8.81
CA ALA A 167 11.23 3.35 -8.32
C ALA A 167 10.97 3.17 -6.81
N ARG A 168 10.95 1.93 -6.33
CA ARG A 168 10.71 1.62 -4.90
C ARG A 168 11.89 1.99 -4.02
N ALA A 169 13.13 1.83 -4.52
CA ALA A 169 14.34 2.32 -3.86
C ALA A 169 14.35 3.86 -3.78
N GLY A 170 13.96 4.54 -4.88
CA GLY A 170 13.76 5.98 -4.88
C GLY A 170 12.70 6.45 -3.89
N MET A 171 11.58 5.71 -3.74
CA MET A 171 10.53 6.03 -2.76
C MET A 171 11.01 5.81 -1.32
N LEU A 172 11.90 4.83 -1.05
CA LEU A 172 12.53 4.69 0.26
C LEU A 172 13.41 5.89 0.58
N SER A 173 14.28 6.29 -0.35
CA SER A 173 15.12 7.49 -0.19
C SER A 173 14.28 8.77 0.02
N PHE A 174 13.18 8.92 -0.74
CA PHE A 174 12.21 10.00 -0.52
C PHE A 174 11.61 9.95 0.89
N THR A 175 11.24 8.76 1.38
CA THR A 175 10.69 8.56 2.73
C THR A 175 11.66 9.05 3.81
N GLU A 176 12.92 8.68 3.70
CA GLU A 176 13.99 9.07 4.64
C GLU A 176 14.24 10.59 4.61
N THR A 177 14.29 11.18 3.41
CA THR A 177 14.49 12.62 3.22
C THR A 177 13.31 13.42 3.78
N ALA A 178 12.08 13.06 3.39
CA ALA A 178 10.87 13.74 3.83
C ALA A 178 10.66 13.62 5.35
N ALA A 179 11.04 12.49 5.94
CA ALA A 179 11.01 12.30 7.40
C ALA A 179 11.88 13.32 8.13
N CYS A 180 13.07 13.62 7.60
CA CYS A 180 13.98 14.63 8.18
C CYS A 180 13.45 16.05 7.98
N GLU A 181 13.06 16.39 6.74
CA GLU A 181 12.67 17.76 6.40
C GLU A 181 11.33 18.17 7.03
N TRP A 182 10.38 17.23 7.16
CA TRP A 182 9.02 17.51 7.62
C TRP A 182 8.80 17.24 9.11
N ALA A 183 9.81 16.71 9.83
CA ALA A 183 9.74 16.47 11.27
C ALA A 183 9.39 17.72 12.07
N GLN A 184 9.93 18.88 11.67
CA GLN A 184 9.64 20.18 12.32
C GLN A 184 8.16 20.58 12.25
N ALA A 185 7.41 20.06 11.27
CA ALA A 185 5.98 20.26 11.12
C ALA A 185 5.15 19.20 11.86
N GLY A 186 5.78 18.30 12.61
CA GLY A 186 5.11 17.20 13.28
C GLY A 186 4.61 16.11 12.30
N VAL A 187 5.22 16.00 11.11
CA VAL A 187 4.85 15.00 10.11
C VAL A 187 5.81 13.82 10.18
N ARG A 188 5.26 12.62 10.35
CA ARG A 188 6.02 11.36 10.28
C ARG A 188 5.87 10.74 8.89
N VAL A 189 6.97 10.29 8.31
CA VAL A 189 6.96 9.62 7.00
C VAL A 189 7.68 8.30 7.12
N ASN A 190 6.97 7.20 6.86
CA ASN A 190 7.52 5.84 6.94
C ASN A 190 7.14 5.03 5.70
N ALA A 191 7.71 3.84 5.56
CA ALA A 191 7.38 2.94 4.47
C ALA A 191 6.99 1.54 4.96
N VAL A 192 6.20 0.85 4.16
CA VAL A 192 5.94 -0.60 4.29
C VAL A 192 6.40 -1.28 3.01
N ALA A 193 7.12 -2.39 3.17
CA ALA A 193 7.66 -3.19 2.08
C ALA A 193 6.96 -4.57 2.06
N PRO A 194 5.90 -4.72 1.28
CA PRO A 194 5.27 -6.02 1.08
C PRO A 194 6.17 -6.94 0.26
N GLY A 195 6.21 -8.22 0.64
CA GLY A 195 6.75 -9.29 -0.19
C GLY A 195 5.68 -9.88 -1.12
N TYR A 196 5.57 -11.20 -1.14
CA TYR A 196 4.56 -11.91 -1.93
C TYR A 196 3.22 -11.94 -1.18
N ILE A 197 2.31 -11.05 -1.55
CA ILE A 197 1.00 -10.89 -0.92
C ILE A 197 -0.08 -11.44 -1.85
N ALA A 198 -0.85 -12.42 -1.39
CA ALA A 198 -1.99 -12.97 -2.12
C ALA A 198 -3.07 -11.90 -2.27
N SER A 199 -3.14 -11.30 -3.44
CA SER A 199 -4.14 -10.28 -3.78
C SER A 199 -4.58 -10.44 -5.24
N SER A 200 -5.68 -9.82 -5.60
CA SER A 200 -6.19 -9.80 -7.00
C SER A 200 -5.20 -9.24 -8.02
N GLY A 201 -4.10 -8.64 -7.58
CA GLY A 201 -3.00 -8.22 -8.44
C GLY A 201 -2.31 -9.39 -9.15
N PHE A 202 -2.28 -10.59 -8.56
CA PHE A 202 -1.69 -11.77 -9.18
C PHE A 202 -2.41 -12.21 -10.46
N ASP A 203 -3.73 -12.02 -10.51
CA ASP A 203 -4.54 -12.39 -11.68
C ASP A 203 -4.32 -11.48 -12.88
N THR A 204 -3.60 -10.37 -12.72
CA THR A 204 -3.26 -9.44 -13.82
C THR A 204 -2.01 -9.83 -14.61
N TYR A 205 -1.25 -10.81 -14.12
CA TYR A 205 -0.05 -11.32 -14.78
C TYR A 205 -0.39 -12.40 -15.82
N ASP A 206 0.54 -12.65 -16.74
CA ASP A 206 0.38 -13.72 -17.73
C ASP A 206 0.42 -15.12 -17.10
N ALA A 207 0.01 -16.13 -17.88
CA ALA A 207 -0.10 -17.51 -17.41
C ALA A 207 1.24 -18.10 -16.92
N ALA A 208 2.37 -17.70 -17.54
CA ALA A 208 3.70 -18.17 -17.14
C ALA A 208 4.06 -17.65 -15.74
N MET A 209 3.79 -16.36 -15.47
CA MET A 209 4.02 -15.78 -14.15
C MET A 209 3.04 -16.33 -13.11
N GLN A 210 1.77 -16.54 -13.47
CA GLN A 210 0.79 -17.18 -12.59
C GLN A 210 1.20 -18.59 -12.18
N THR A 211 1.76 -19.37 -13.11
CA THR A 211 2.32 -20.70 -12.82
C THR A 211 3.51 -20.59 -11.85
N LYS A 212 4.38 -19.59 -12.06
CA LYS A 212 5.51 -19.35 -11.16
C LYS A 212 5.05 -19.01 -9.73
N PHE A 213 3.97 -18.25 -9.56
CA PHE A 213 3.43 -17.95 -8.24
C PHE A 213 3.11 -19.22 -7.43
N ARG A 214 2.62 -20.29 -8.05
CA ARG A 214 2.33 -21.56 -7.36
C ARG A 214 3.56 -22.19 -6.68
N THR A 215 4.75 -21.92 -7.18
CA THR A 215 6.01 -22.50 -6.68
C THR A 215 6.84 -21.57 -5.79
N LEU A 216 6.52 -20.27 -5.78
CA LEU A 216 7.32 -19.28 -5.05
C LEU A 216 7.31 -19.47 -3.53
N MET A 217 6.25 -20.08 -2.96
CA MET A 217 6.15 -20.28 -1.52
C MET A 217 7.31 -21.08 -0.93
N GLY A 218 7.89 -22.03 -1.69
CA GLY A 218 9.06 -22.79 -1.25
C GLY A 218 10.31 -21.93 -1.00
N ALA A 219 10.39 -20.74 -1.59
CA ALA A 219 11.49 -19.80 -1.38
C ALA A 219 11.23 -18.81 -0.22
N VAL A 220 10.00 -18.74 0.29
CA VAL A 220 9.63 -17.88 1.42
C VAL A 220 9.91 -18.62 2.73
N PRO A 221 10.69 -18.08 3.68
CA PRO A 221 10.92 -18.74 4.97
C PRO A 221 9.64 -19.12 5.72
N MET A 222 8.60 -18.28 5.69
CA MET A 222 7.28 -18.59 6.28
C MET A 222 6.45 -19.59 5.47
N GLN A 223 6.90 -19.98 4.26
CA GLN A 223 6.28 -20.97 3.35
C GLN A 223 4.79 -20.75 3.08
N ARG A 224 4.37 -19.49 3.03
CA ARG A 224 3.05 -19.06 2.60
C ARG A 224 3.10 -17.66 2.01
N TYR A 225 2.07 -17.29 1.31
CA TYR A 225 1.82 -15.90 0.95
C TYR A 225 1.39 -15.09 2.17
N GLY A 226 1.76 -13.80 2.19
CA GLY A 226 1.16 -12.85 3.10
C GLY A 226 -0.25 -12.49 2.67
N THR A 227 -1.06 -12.00 3.60
CA THR A 227 -2.40 -11.48 3.35
C THR A 227 -2.39 -9.95 3.21
N GLU A 228 -3.40 -9.40 2.57
CA GLU A 228 -3.62 -7.96 2.52
C GLU A 228 -3.77 -7.37 3.93
N ALA A 229 -4.40 -8.11 4.85
CA ALA A 229 -4.59 -7.70 6.24
C ALA A 229 -3.28 -7.61 7.04
N GLU A 230 -2.29 -8.47 6.77
CA GLU A 230 -0.98 -8.40 7.42
C GLU A 230 -0.22 -7.13 7.01
N VAL A 231 -0.37 -6.71 5.76
CA VAL A 231 0.20 -5.43 5.28
C VAL A 231 -0.56 -4.25 5.87
N SER A 232 -1.90 -4.31 5.84
CA SER A 232 -2.78 -3.26 6.38
C SER A 232 -2.50 -2.98 7.86
N ALA A 233 -2.37 -4.02 8.69
CA ALA A 233 -2.05 -3.86 10.11
C ALA A 233 -0.74 -3.08 10.33
N SER A 234 0.28 -3.31 9.51
CA SER A 234 1.54 -2.56 9.58
C SER A 234 1.37 -1.09 9.16
N ILE A 235 0.55 -0.81 8.14
CA ILE A 235 0.21 0.56 7.72
C ILE A 235 -0.54 1.28 8.84
N VAL A 236 -1.56 0.65 9.40
CA VAL A 236 -2.37 1.19 10.51
C VAL A 236 -1.49 1.49 11.73
N TYR A 237 -0.58 0.58 12.10
CA TYR A 237 0.39 0.82 13.17
C TYR A 237 1.22 2.07 12.92
N LEU A 238 1.81 2.21 11.72
CA LEU A 238 2.67 3.35 11.39
C LEU A 238 1.90 4.68 11.30
N LEU A 239 0.63 4.68 10.94
CA LEU A 239 -0.23 5.86 10.99
C LEU A 239 -0.62 6.24 12.42
N SER A 240 -0.73 5.27 13.32
CA SER A 240 -1.27 5.44 14.68
C SER A 240 -0.32 6.22 15.62
N PRO A 241 -0.85 6.72 16.74
CA PRO A 241 -0.02 7.33 17.80
C PRO A 241 1.01 6.38 18.41
N ALA A 242 0.84 5.05 18.30
CA ALA A 242 1.83 4.09 18.78
C ALA A 242 3.18 4.19 18.05
N ALA A 243 3.19 4.75 16.84
CA ALA A 243 4.40 5.02 16.06
C ALA A 243 4.89 6.49 16.22
N ALA A 244 4.53 7.18 17.28
CA ALA A 244 4.83 8.61 17.47
C ALA A 244 6.33 8.95 17.40
N TYR A 245 7.21 8.00 17.71
CA TYR A 245 8.67 8.19 17.66
C TYR A 245 9.32 7.41 16.51
N ILE A 246 8.53 7.03 15.48
CA ILE A 246 8.99 6.31 14.32
C ILE A 246 8.77 7.18 13.08
N THR A 247 9.88 7.62 12.46
CA THR A 247 9.88 8.34 11.18
C THR A 247 11.15 7.99 10.40
N GLY A 248 11.12 8.05 9.07
CA GLY A 248 12.22 7.67 8.20
C GLY A 248 12.54 6.17 8.19
N SER A 249 11.63 5.35 8.70
CA SER A 249 11.82 3.90 8.84
C SER A 249 10.96 3.11 7.87
N TYR A 250 11.28 1.83 7.72
CA TYR A 250 10.44 0.91 6.95
C TYR A 250 10.19 -0.40 7.69
N VAL A 251 9.02 -0.96 7.48
CA VAL A 251 8.63 -2.29 7.97
C VAL A 251 8.49 -3.24 6.80
N ARG A 252 9.19 -4.37 6.84
CA ARG A 252 9.03 -5.43 5.86
C ARG A 252 7.93 -6.39 6.30
N VAL A 253 7.00 -6.67 5.37
CA VAL A 253 5.92 -7.65 5.53
C VAL A 253 6.07 -8.67 4.40
N ASP A 254 7.10 -9.52 4.50
CA ASP A 254 7.65 -10.28 3.38
C ASP A 254 7.89 -11.77 3.70
N GLY A 255 7.51 -12.24 4.88
CA GLY A 255 7.74 -13.63 5.28
C GLY A 255 9.22 -14.02 5.40
N GLY A 256 10.14 -13.02 5.44
CA GLY A 256 11.57 -13.20 5.59
C GLY A 256 12.32 -13.45 4.27
N VAL A 257 11.72 -13.21 3.12
CA VAL A 257 12.29 -13.49 1.77
C VAL A 257 13.70 -12.94 1.59
N PRO A 258 14.02 -11.66 1.88
CA PRO A 258 15.38 -11.14 1.68
C PRO A 258 16.45 -11.77 2.59
N ASN A 259 16.03 -12.49 3.63
CA ASN A 259 16.95 -13.16 4.56
C ASN A 259 17.23 -14.60 4.15
N ALA A 260 16.50 -15.17 3.19
CA ALA A 260 16.75 -16.50 2.65
C ALA A 260 18.15 -16.56 2.01
N ARG A 261 18.89 -17.63 2.28
CA ARG A 261 20.23 -17.83 1.74
C ARG A 261 20.29 -19.14 0.96
N PRO A 262 20.92 -19.21 -0.22
CA PRO A 262 21.05 -20.45 -0.98
C PRO A 262 21.76 -21.57 -0.20
N SER A 263 22.66 -21.20 0.71
CA SER A 263 23.40 -22.13 1.57
C SER A 263 22.58 -22.70 2.74
N TRP A 264 21.40 -22.15 3.00
CA TRP A 264 20.52 -22.61 4.08
C TRP A 264 19.23 -23.18 3.49
N LYS A 265 19.10 -24.50 3.53
CA LYS A 265 17.90 -25.19 3.02
C LYS A 265 16.72 -24.95 3.96
N LEU A 266 15.66 -24.37 3.43
CA LEU A 266 14.40 -24.21 4.17
C LEU A 266 13.73 -25.58 4.34
N ALA A 267 13.44 -25.96 5.58
CA ALA A 267 12.67 -27.17 5.86
C ALA A 267 11.17 -26.92 5.60
N PRO A 268 10.45 -27.82 4.92
CA PRO A 268 9.01 -27.70 4.72
C PRO A 268 8.26 -27.60 6.04
N HIS A 269 7.32 -26.66 6.14
CA HIS A 269 6.46 -26.52 7.31
C HIS A 269 5.14 -25.81 6.97
N ASN A 270 4.15 -25.93 7.85
CA ASN A 270 2.85 -25.29 7.77
C ASN A 270 2.46 -24.58 9.09
N ARG A 271 3.45 -24.23 9.91
CA ARG A 271 3.23 -23.65 11.26
C ARG A 271 2.92 -22.15 11.23
N SER A 272 3.32 -21.45 10.16
CA SER A 272 2.98 -20.04 10.00
C SER A 272 1.50 -19.89 9.63
N LYS A 273 0.73 -19.23 10.48
CA LYS A 273 -0.70 -18.98 10.24
C LYS A 273 -0.91 -17.55 9.77
N PRO A 274 -1.76 -17.32 8.76
CA PRO A 274 -2.06 -15.97 8.28
C PRO A 274 -2.95 -15.21 9.29
N TYR A 275 -2.82 -13.89 9.27
CA TYR A 275 -3.81 -13.00 9.87
C TYR A 275 -4.90 -12.67 8.83
N GLU A 276 -6.10 -13.17 9.07
CA GLU A 276 -7.26 -13.05 8.17
C GLU A 276 -8.26 -12.02 8.69
N GLY A 277 -7.79 -10.79 8.90
CA GLY A 277 -8.63 -9.69 9.41
C GLY A 277 -9.63 -9.15 8.39
N PHE A 278 -9.40 -9.36 7.08
CA PHE A 278 -10.22 -8.85 6.00
C PHE A 278 -11.19 -9.89 5.43
N PRO A 279 -12.49 -9.89 5.84
CA PRO A 279 -13.44 -10.91 5.41
C PRO A 279 -13.74 -10.91 3.90
N LEU A 280 -13.55 -9.77 3.24
CA LEU A 280 -13.77 -9.60 1.80
C LEU A 280 -12.51 -9.88 0.96
N ALA A 281 -11.44 -10.42 1.58
CA ALA A 281 -10.25 -10.85 0.86
C ALA A 281 -10.61 -11.90 -0.21
N ARG A 282 -9.96 -11.81 -1.36
CA ARG A 282 -10.15 -12.77 -2.45
C ARG A 282 -8.82 -13.46 -2.73
N MET A 283 -8.79 -14.76 -2.54
CA MET A 283 -7.66 -15.57 -2.99
C MET A 283 -7.53 -15.42 -4.51
N PRO A 284 -6.34 -15.10 -5.05
CA PRO A 284 -6.09 -15.07 -6.49
C PRO A 284 -6.50 -16.38 -7.17
N GLN A 285 -7.10 -16.30 -8.36
CA GLN A 285 -7.53 -17.51 -9.08
C GLN A 285 -6.36 -18.47 -9.32
N CYS A 286 -5.19 -17.95 -9.69
CA CYS A 286 -4.00 -18.77 -9.92
C CYS A 286 -3.51 -19.55 -8.69
N LEU A 287 -4.00 -19.26 -7.48
CA LEU A 287 -3.67 -19.97 -6.24
C LEU A 287 -4.80 -20.87 -5.74
N GLN A 288 -5.98 -20.85 -6.38
CA GLN A 288 -7.14 -21.66 -5.93
C GLN A 288 -7.09 -23.11 -6.44
N ASP A 289 -6.39 -23.36 -7.57
CA ASP A 289 -6.37 -24.64 -8.26
C ASP A 289 -5.13 -25.50 -7.92
N GLY A 290 -4.61 -25.37 -6.70
CA GLY A 290 -3.39 -26.04 -6.23
C GLY A 290 -3.65 -27.07 -5.15
#